data_f0a45007a625725bbc6f6db4bc036c59
#
_entry.id   f0a45007a625725bbc6f6db4bc036c59
#
_cell.length_a   1.000
_cell.length_b   1.000
_cell.length_c   1.000
_cell.angle_alpha   90.00
_cell.angle_beta   90.00
_cell.angle_gamma   90.00
#
_symmetry.space_group_name_H-M   'P 1'
#
loop_
_entity.id
_entity.type
_entity.pdbx_description
1 polymer ?
#
loop_
_entity_poly.entity_id
_entity_poly.type
_entity_poly.pdbx_seq_one_letter_code
_entity_poly.pdbx_strand_id
1 'polypeptide(L)'
;MAYRKHTFTFTNSIEHAYKFAGHTGAKGEHRAKRKKPTPEQVKRQNQINKENKYRHLLKANFLPGDCWITLKYPAGTRKSMDAVKQDLALFDKRMRRDYAAHGE
;
A
#
# COMPACT_ATOMS: atom_id res chain seq x y z
N MET A 1 10.36 -28.25 5.53
CA MET A 1 9.90 -26.98 4.91
C MET A 1 10.06 -25.86 5.91
N ALA A 2 10.68 -24.78 5.52
CA ALA A 2 10.84 -23.61 6.37
C ALA A 2 9.91 -22.47 5.91
N TYR A 3 9.21 -21.89 6.87
CA TYR A 3 8.39 -20.69 6.64
C TYR A 3 8.95 -19.54 7.47
N ARG A 4 8.93 -18.35 6.91
CA ARG A 4 9.21 -17.11 7.64
C ARG A 4 7.88 -16.46 8.00
N LYS A 5 7.72 -16.16 9.27
CA LYS A 5 6.59 -15.41 9.79
C LYS A 5 6.97 -13.93 9.89
N HIS A 6 6.20 -13.08 9.24
CA HIS A 6 6.28 -11.63 9.39
C HIS A 6 5.06 -11.16 10.18
N THR A 7 5.29 -10.39 11.23
CA THR A 7 4.22 -9.84 12.06
C THR A 7 4.23 -8.32 11.96
N PHE A 8 3.07 -7.77 11.60
CA PHE A 8 2.86 -6.33 11.53
C PHE A 8 1.84 -5.95 12.60
N THR A 9 2.22 -5.08 13.52
CA THR A 9 1.35 -4.61 14.60
C THR A 9 0.82 -3.22 14.28
N PHE A 10 -0.50 -3.10 14.27
CA PHE A 10 -1.22 -1.83 14.06
C PHE A 10 -2.00 -1.48 15.32
N THR A 11 -2.55 -0.27 15.38
CA THR A 11 -3.30 0.22 16.55
C THR A 11 -4.45 -0.72 16.94
N ASN A 12 -5.23 -1.19 15.97
CA ASN A 12 -6.43 -2.01 16.18
C ASN A 12 -6.35 -3.43 15.61
N SER A 13 -5.22 -3.81 15.05
CA SER A 13 -5.09 -5.11 14.40
C SER A 13 -3.64 -5.59 14.36
N ILE A 14 -3.50 -6.89 14.21
CA ILE A 14 -2.20 -7.55 13.98
C ILE A 14 -2.33 -8.39 12.72
N GLU A 15 -1.37 -8.26 11.82
CA GLU A 15 -1.31 -9.05 10.58
C GLU A 15 -0.12 -9.99 10.63
N HIS A 16 -0.37 -11.26 10.36
CA HIS A 16 0.67 -12.28 10.23
C HIS A 16 0.77 -12.73 8.78
N ALA A 17 1.97 -12.70 8.24
CA ALA A 17 2.25 -13.23 6.91
C ALA A 17 3.25 -14.38 7.02
N TYR A 18 2.91 -15.51 6.45
CA TYR A 18 3.78 -16.68 6.38
C TYR A 18 4.30 -16.83 4.96
N LYS A 19 5.62 -16.77 4.79
CA LYS A 19 6.25 -16.94 3.48
C LYS A 19 7.12 -18.17 3.48
N PHE A 20 7.00 -18.98 2.44
CA PHE A 20 7.89 -20.12 2.23
C PHE A 20 9.31 -19.63 2.00
N ALA A 21 10.24 -20.13 2.79
CA ALA A 21 11.67 -19.90 2.62
C ALA A 21 12.28 -21.19 2.06
N GLY A 22 12.67 -21.17 0.78
CA GLY A 22 13.25 -22.34 0.10
C GLY A 22 14.59 -22.79 0.68
N HIS A 23 15.29 -21.88 1.34
CA HIS A 23 16.56 -22.13 2.01
C HIS A 23 16.50 -21.75 3.47
N THR A 24 16.93 -22.66 4.33
CA THR A 24 17.00 -22.43 5.78
C THR A 24 18.30 -21.76 6.22
N GLY A 25 19.30 -21.71 5.34
CA GLY A 25 20.64 -21.24 5.66
C GLY A 25 21.44 -22.26 6.47
N ALA A 26 21.06 -23.53 6.42
CA ALA A 26 21.79 -24.62 7.09
C ALA A 26 23.20 -24.76 6.51
N LYS A 27 24.14 -25.20 7.35
CA LYS A 27 25.53 -25.43 6.95
C LYS A 27 25.59 -26.46 5.83
N GLY A 28 26.25 -26.10 4.72
CA GLY A 28 26.36 -26.96 3.52
C GLY A 28 25.26 -26.79 2.50
N GLU A 29 24.27 -25.95 2.75
CA GLU A 29 23.21 -25.64 1.80
C GLU A 29 23.70 -24.60 0.77
N HIS A 30 23.71 -24.99 -0.50
CA HIS A 30 24.12 -24.10 -1.59
C HIS A 30 22.90 -23.40 -2.19
N ARG A 31 22.99 -22.08 -2.36
CA ARG A 31 21.96 -21.32 -3.10
C ARG A 31 21.95 -21.74 -4.56
N ALA A 32 20.76 -22.05 -5.08
CA ALA A 32 20.58 -22.23 -6.51
C ALA A 32 20.94 -20.93 -7.27
N LYS A 33 21.48 -21.09 -8.48
CA LYS A 33 21.79 -19.94 -9.33
C LYS A 33 20.54 -19.10 -9.56
N ARG A 34 20.65 -17.80 -9.29
CA ARG A 34 19.54 -16.88 -9.41
C ARG A 34 19.15 -16.69 -10.89
N LYS A 35 17.91 -17.02 -11.22
CA LYS A 35 17.36 -16.74 -12.55
C LYS A 35 16.85 -15.28 -12.58
N LYS A 36 17.12 -14.61 -13.69
CA LYS A 36 16.60 -13.26 -13.91
C LYS A 36 15.07 -13.35 -14.09
N PRO A 37 14.28 -12.58 -13.33
CA PRO A 37 12.82 -12.61 -13.50
C PRO A 37 12.40 -12.02 -14.84
N THR A 38 11.28 -12.50 -15.38
CA THR A 38 10.68 -11.93 -16.57
C THR A 38 10.05 -10.57 -16.26
N PRO A 39 9.88 -9.67 -17.26
CA PRO A 39 9.20 -8.38 -17.03
C PRO A 39 7.80 -8.53 -16.44
N GLU A 40 7.08 -9.57 -16.83
CA GLU A 40 5.74 -9.87 -16.30
C GLU A 40 5.77 -10.25 -14.81
N GLN A 41 6.74 -11.06 -14.41
CA GLN A 41 6.94 -11.43 -13.00
C GLN A 41 7.29 -10.20 -12.16
N VAL A 42 8.12 -9.31 -12.67
CA VAL A 42 8.48 -8.06 -12.01
C VAL A 42 7.25 -7.16 -11.84
N LYS A 43 6.45 -7.01 -12.89
CA LYS A 43 5.21 -6.22 -12.86
C LYS A 43 4.23 -6.76 -11.82
N ARG A 44 4.02 -8.08 -11.80
CA ARG A 44 3.14 -8.73 -10.82
C ARG A 44 3.64 -8.53 -9.39
N GLN A 45 4.94 -8.70 -9.16
CA GLN A 45 5.53 -8.50 -7.84
C GLN A 45 5.41 -7.05 -7.37
N ASN A 46 5.64 -6.09 -8.26
CA ASN A 46 5.47 -4.67 -7.96
C ASN A 46 4.01 -4.35 -7.60
N GLN A 47 3.05 -4.95 -8.29
CA GLN A 47 1.63 -4.79 -7.98
C GLN A 47 1.29 -5.33 -6.58
N ILE A 48 1.76 -6.52 -6.25
CA ILE A 48 1.58 -7.13 -4.92
C ILE A 48 2.20 -6.26 -3.82
N ASN A 49 3.41 -5.77 -4.04
CA ASN A 49 4.11 -4.89 -3.09
C ASN A 49 3.34 -3.59 -2.87
N LYS A 50 2.79 -3.01 -3.93
CA LYS A 50 1.98 -1.79 -3.88
C LYS A 50 0.69 -2.02 -3.09
N GLU A 51 -0.02 -3.10 -3.34
CA GLU A 51 -1.24 -3.47 -2.60
C GLU A 51 -0.96 -3.69 -1.11
N ASN A 52 0.11 -4.40 -0.77
CA ASN A 52 0.52 -4.61 0.61
C ASN A 52 0.86 -3.30 1.31
N LYS A 53 1.59 -2.41 0.63
CA LYS A 53 1.93 -1.08 1.16
C LYS A 53 0.67 -0.26 1.46
N TYR A 54 -0.28 -0.19 0.54
CA TYR A 54 -1.53 0.55 0.75
C TYR A 54 -2.36 -0.05 1.88
N ARG A 55 -2.47 -1.37 1.95
CA ARG A 55 -3.18 -2.05 3.04
C ARG A 55 -2.57 -1.72 4.40
N HIS A 56 -1.24 -1.76 4.53
CA HIS A 56 -0.54 -1.43 5.76
C HIS A 56 -0.70 0.05 6.13
N LEU A 57 -0.66 0.95 5.17
CA LEU A 57 -0.90 2.38 5.40
C LEU A 57 -2.32 2.64 5.92
N LEU A 58 -3.32 2.00 5.33
CA LEU A 58 -4.71 2.11 5.79
C LEU A 58 -4.86 1.58 7.22
N LYS A 59 -4.32 0.40 7.51
CA LYS A 59 -4.40 -0.19 8.85
C LYS A 59 -3.67 0.64 9.91
N ALA A 60 -2.56 1.28 9.55
CA ALA A 60 -1.78 2.10 10.46
C ALA A 60 -2.43 3.46 10.76
N ASN A 61 -3.11 4.05 9.78
CA ASN A 61 -3.57 5.43 9.85
C ASN A 61 -5.09 5.59 9.94
N PHE A 62 -5.84 4.60 9.47
CA PHE A 62 -7.30 4.65 9.47
C PHE A 62 -7.85 4.12 10.79
N LEU A 63 -8.48 4.99 11.57
CA LEU A 63 -9.01 4.68 12.90
C LEU A 63 -10.55 4.60 12.87
N PRO A 64 -11.19 3.96 13.88
CA PRO A 64 -12.65 4.00 14.01
C PRO A 64 -13.13 5.45 14.09
N GLY A 65 -14.15 5.78 13.30
CA GLY A 65 -14.67 7.14 13.19
C GLY A 65 -14.09 7.96 12.03
N ASP A 66 -13.02 7.49 11.40
CA ASP A 66 -12.50 8.10 10.18
C ASP A 66 -13.45 7.87 9.00
N CYS A 67 -13.46 8.82 8.09
CA CYS A 67 -14.35 8.79 6.93
C CYS A 67 -13.59 8.37 5.67
N TRP A 68 -14.22 7.50 4.90
CA TRP A 68 -13.77 7.17 3.55
C TRP A 68 -14.58 7.99 2.54
N ILE A 69 -13.92 8.85 1.77
CA ILE A 69 -14.58 9.74 0.80
C ILE A 69 -14.19 9.34 -0.62
N THR A 70 -15.18 9.22 -1.49
CA THR A 70 -14.96 9.03 -2.92
C THR A 70 -15.34 10.31 -3.66
N LEU A 71 -14.38 10.89 -4.38
CA LEU A 71 -14.57 12.09 -5.18
C LEU A 71 -14.78 11.69 -6.64
N LYS A 72 -15.80 12.25 -7.26
CA LYS A 72 -16.14 12.00 -8.66
C LYS A 72 -16.35 13.31 -9.41
N TYR A 73 -16.01 13.30 -10.70
CA TYR A 73 -16.41 14.37 -11.60
C TYR A 73 -17.84 14.13 -12.11
N PRO A 74 -18.54 15.19 -12.55
CA PRO A 74 -19.84 15.01 -13.20
C PRO A 74 -19.79 14.05 -14.38
N ALA A 75 -20.90 13.38 -14.66
CA ALA A 75 -21.01 12.46 -15.77
C ALA A 75 -20.67 13.15 -17.09
N GLY A 76 -19.91 12.48 -17.97
CA GLY A 76 -19.45 13.02 -19.24
C GLY A 76 -18.20 13.92 -19.14
N THR A 77 -17.72 14.23 -17.94
CA THR A 77 -16.48 14.98 -17.73
C THR A 77 -15.31 14.02 -17.61
N ARG A 78 -14.33 14.16 -18.48
CA ARG A 78 -13.10 13.36 -18.42
C ARG A 78 -11.91 14.28 -18.46
N LYS A 79 -11.15 14.32 -17.37
CA LYS A 79 -9.96 15.15 -17.25
C LYS A 79 -8.69 14.32 -17.40
N SER A 80 -7.61 14.96 -17.85
CA SER A 80 -6.29 14.33 -17.86
C SER A 80 -5.84 13.99 -16.44
N MET A 81 -4.91 13.04 -16.32
CA MET A 81 -4.37 12.66 -15.02
C MET A 81 -3.69 13.81 -14.30
N ASP A 82 -3.01 14.69 -15.04
CA ASP A 82 -2.36 15.87 -14.45
C ASP A 82 -3.38 16.86 -13.88
N ALA A 83 -4.49 17.08 -14.59
CA ALA A 83 -5.58 17.93 -14.11
C ALA A 83 -6.24 17.34 -12.85
N VAL A 84 -6.43 16.01 -12.81
CA VAL A 84 -6.96 15.31 -11.62
C VAL A 84 -6.03 15.49 -10.41
N LYS A 85 -4.72 15.36 -10.61
CA LYS A 85 -3.73 15.55 -9.52
C LYS A 85 -3.74 16.98 -9.00
N GLN A 86 -3.87 17.98 -9.86
CA GLN A 86 -3.98 19.38 -9.46
C GLN A 86 -5.26 19.64 -8.67
N ASP A 87 -6.39 19.13 -9.13
CA ASP A 87 -7.67 19.27 -8.44
C ASP A 87 -7.64 18.61 -7.06
N LEU A 88 -7.04 17.42 -6.95
CA LEU A 88 -6.89 16.71 -5.69
C LEU A 88 -5.99 17.47 -4.71
N ALA A 89 -4.87 18.01 -5.18
CA ALA A 89 -3.97 18.82 -4.37
C ALA A 89 -4.66 20.09 -3.83
N LEU A 90 -5.46 20.74 -4.68
CA LEU A 90 -6.23 21.92 -4.30
C LEU A 90 -7.31 21.57 -3.27
N PHE A 91 -8.01 20.46 -3.44
CA PHE A 91 -9.00 19.96 -2.48
C PHE A 91 -8.34 19.69 -1.13
N ASP A 92 -7.23 19.00 -1.09
CA ASP A 92 -6.50 18.72 0.15
C ASP A 92 -6.08 19.99 0.88
N LYS A 93 -5.54 20.98 0.13
CA LYS A 93 -5.15 22.29 0.67
C LYS A 93 -6.33 23.03 1.28
N ARG A 94 -7.49 23.03 0.62
CA ARG A 94 -8.70 23.68 1.12
C ARG A 94 -9.23 22.98 2.37
N MET A 95 -9.26 21.66 2.38
CA MET A 95 -9.68 20.89 3.55
C MET A 95 -8.81 21.17 4.77
N ARG A 96 -7.50 21.18 4.62
CA ARG A 96 -6.56 21.49 5.71
C ARG A 96 -6.77 22.89 6.25
N ARG A 97 -7.02 23.85 5.37
CA ARG A 97 -7.30 25.24 5.77
C ARG A 97 -8.60 25.35 6.56
N ASP A 98 -9.66 24.66 6.12
CA ASP A 98 -10.96 24.69 6.78
C ASP A 98 -10.90 24.03 8.16
N TYR A 99 -10.23 22.89 8.29
CA TYR A 99 -10.03 22.24 9.59
C TYR A 99 -9.20 23.12 10.53
N ALA A 100 -8.15 23.76 10.06
CA ALA A 100 -7.36 24.68 10.87
C ALA A 100 -8.18 25.88 11.36
N ALA A 101 -9.06 26.43 10.51
CA ALA A 101 -9.95 27.55 10.86
C ALA A 101 -11.01 27.17 11.91
N HIS A 102 -11.43 25.90 11.95
CA HIS A 102 -12.42 25.40 12.92
C HIS A 102 -11.79 24.77 14.17
N GLY A 103 -10.48 24.79 14.32
CA GLY A 103 -9.77 24.27 15.49
C GLY A 103 -9.70 22.75 15.58
N GLU A 104 -9.89 22.03 14.48
CA GLU A 104 -9.81 20.56 14.42
C GLU A 104 -8.56 20.06 13.71
#